data_9aca92175ff92f3248d9f8820015393f
#
_entry.id   9aca92175ff92f3248d9f8820015393f
#
_cell.length_a   1.000
_cell.length_b   1.000
_cell.length_c   1.000
_cell.angle_alpha   90.00
_cell.angle_beta   90.00
_cell.angle_gamma   90.00
#
_symmetry.space_group_name_H-M   'P 1'
#
loop_
_entity.id
_entity.type
_entity.pdbx_description
1 polymer ?
#
loop_
_entity_poly.entity_id
_entity_poly.type
_entity_poly.pdbx_seq_one_letter_code
_entity_poly.pdbx_strand_id
1 'polypeptide(L)'
;MLLRWTNDRFLATPHRAVNRTGGERYALAFFCDAQIDWPIAAVPTCVGPGRPPRYEATYYTDYMIRYQAGTYNVFEDEAKDAAE
;
A
#
# COMPACT_ATOMS: atom_id res chain seq x y z
N MET A 1 -4.30 1.37 -1.89
CA MET A 1 -5.76 1.41 -2.06
C MET A 1 -6.19 1.56 -3.51
N LEU A 2 -5.77 2.59 -4.22
CA LEU A 2 -6.16 2.81 -5.61
C LEU A 2 -5.89 1.61 -6.52
N LEU A 3 -4.80 0.90 -6.30
CA LEU A 3 -4.48 -0.32 -7.03
C LEU A 3 -5.60 -1.38 -6.90
N ARG A 4 -6.12 -1.57 -5.69
CA ARG A 4 -7.21 -2.52 -5.43
C ARG A 4 -8.54 -2.04 -6.02
N TRP A 5 -8.90 -0.77 -5.81
CA TRP A 5 -10.13 -0.20 -6.34
C TRP A 5 -10.17 -0.22 -7.87
N THR A 6 -9.05 0.03 -8.49
CA THR A 6 -8.94 0.11 -9.95
C THR A 6 -8.54 -1.20 -10.61
N ASN A 7 -8.44 -2.27 -9.84
CA ASN A 7 -8.10 -3.61 -10.33
C ASN A 7 -6.82 -3.57 -11.19
N ASP A 8 -5.76 -2.96 -10.63
CA ASP A 8 -4.44 -2.77 -11.24
C ASP A 8 -4.35 -1.75 -12.39
N ARG A 9 -5.38 -0.95 -12.64
CA ARG A 9 -5.26 0.17 -13.61
C ARG A 9 -4.32 1.26 -13.11
N PHE A 10 -4.34 1.54 -11.78
CA PHE A 10 -3.33 2.36 -11.12
C PHE A 10 -2.35 1.46 -10.40
N LEU A 11 -1.08 1.76 -10.50
CA LEU A 11 -0.03 0.96 -9.88
C LEU A 11 0.40 1.59 -8.55
N ALA A 12 0.86 0.74 -7.62
CA ALA A 12 1.49 1.19 -6.38
C ALA A 12 3.01 1.16 -6.58
N THR A 13 3.61 2.32 -6.76
CA THR A 13 5.04 2.43 -7.03
C THR A 13 5.83 2.33 -5.72
N PRO A 14 6.75 1.37 -5.58
CA PRO A 14 7.67 1.35 -4.44
C PRO A 14 8.47 2.64 -4.38
N HIS A 15 8.54 3.24 -3.21
CA HIS A 15 9.21 4.51 -3.03
C HIS A 15 9.70 4.65 -1.59
N ARG A 16 10.65 5.54 -1.39
CA ARG A 16 11.17 5.87 -0.06
C ARG A 16 11.56 7.34 0.00
N ALA A 17 11.65 7.86 1.21
CA ALA A 17 12.19 9.20 1.45
C ALA A 17 13.66 9.10 1.86
N VAL A 18 14.50 9.93 1.27
CA VAL A 18 15.93 9.99 1.57
C VAL A 18 16.32 11.42 1.92
N ASN A 19 17.00 11.61 3.04
CA ASN A 19 17.53 12.91 3.41
C ASN A 19 18.93 13.08 2.80
N ARG A 20 19.04 13.96 1.80
CA ARG A 20 20.31 14.27 1.12
C ARG A 20 20.91 15.60 1.52
N THR A 21 20.30 16.32 2.46
CA THR A 21 20.75 17.67 2.85
C THR A 21 21.93 17.65 3.80
N GLY A 22 22.20 16.53 4.47
CA GLY A 22 23.22 16.44 5.53
C GLY A 22 22.78 17.03 6.86
N GLY A 23 21.59 17.61 6.96
CA GLY A 23 21.02 18.18 8.16
C GLY A 23 19.63 17.61 8.46
N GLU A 24 18.94 18.22 9.41
CA GLU A 24 17.60 17.81 9.79
C GLU A 24 16.60 18.09 8.66
N ARG A 25 15.66 17.16 8.46
CA ARG A 25 14.58 17.30 7.51
C ARG A 25 13.28 16.82 8.15
N TYR A 26 12.28 17.68 8.12
CA TYR A 26 10.95 17.37 8.66
C TYR A 26 9.94 17.25 7.53
N ALA A 27 8.97 16.37 7.69
CA ALA A 27 7.86 16.22 6.77
C ALA A 27 6.58 15.95 7.56
N LEU A 28 5.47 16.56 7.12
CA LEU A 28 4.13 16.26 7.60
C LEU A 28 3.38 15.57 6.49
N ALA A 29 3.18 14.26 6.64
CA ALA A 29 2.45 13.48 5.67
C ALA A 29 0.95 13.48 6.00
N PHE A 30 0.12 13.77 5.01
CA PHE A 30 -1.32 13.67 5.13
C PHE A 30 -1.82 12.45 4.36
N PHE A 31 -2.53 11.56 5.05
CA PHE A 31 -3.12 10.38 4.43
C PHE A 31 -4.64 10.53 4.40
N CYS A 32 -5.22 10.29 3.24
CA CYS A 32 -6.66 10.19 3.08
C CYS A 32 -7.02 8.72 2.89
N ASP A 33 -7.57 8.13 3.93
CA ASP A 33 -7.83 6.71 3.99
C ASP A 33 -9.29 6.37 3.70
N ALA A 34 -9.54 5.10 3.39
CA ALA A 34 -10.89 4.59 3.20
C ALA A 34 -11.64 4.52 4.52
N GLN A 35 -12.97 4.61 4.46
CA GLN A 35 -13.84 4.45 5.61
C GLN A 35 -13.69 3.02 6.18
N ILE A 36 -13.54 2.91 7.50
CA ILE A 36 -13.19 1.66 8.18
C ILE A 36 -14.24 0.57 7.98
N ASP A 37 -15.51 0.93 8.02
CA ASP A 37 -16.64 0.00 7.93
C ASP A 37 -17.19 -0.19 6.51
N TRP A 38 -16.49 0.32 5.51
CA TRP A 38 -16.87 0.15 4.11
C TRP A 38 -15.99 -0.89 3.42
N PRO A 39 -16.57 -1.87 2.71
CA PRO A 39 -15.76 -2.86 2.01
C PRO A 39 -14.97 -2.24 0.85
N ILE A 40 -13.72 -2.65 0.73
CA ILE A 40 -12.82 -2.25 -0.36
C ILE A 40 -12.83 -3.37 -1.40
N ALA A 41 -13.42 -3.09 -2.55
CA ALA A 41 -13.50 -4.01 -3.67
C ALA A 41 -13.21 -3.25 -4.96
N ALA A 42 -12.92 -3.98 -6.04
CA ALA A 42 -12.75 -3.36 -7.35
C ALA A 42 -14.04 -2.65 -7.78
N VAL A 43 -13.89 -1.41 -8.26
CA VAL A 43 -15.06 -0.67 -8.77
C VAL A 43 -15.60 -1.34 -10.03
N PRO A 44 -16.93 -1.34 -10.26
CA PRO A 44 -17.53 -2.07 -11.38
C PRO A 44 -16.98 -1.69 -12.75
N THR A 45 -16.54 -0.46 -12.93
CA THR A 45 -15.97 0.01 -14.21
C THR A 45 -14.59 -0.57 -14.52
N CYS A 46 -13.93 -1.19 -13.54
CA CYS A 46 -12.60 -1.80 -13.69
C CYS A 46 -12.65 -3.34 -13.74
N VAL A 47 -13.84 -3.91 -13.79
CA VAL A 47 -14.10 -5.36 -13.83
C VAL A 47 -14.99 -5.66 -15.02
N GLY A 48 -14.74 -6.75 -15.73
CA GLY A 48 -15.54 -7.17 -16.88
C GLY A 48 -15.17 -8.57 -17.35
N PRO A 49 -15.78 -9.04 -18.47
CA PRO A 49 -15.58 -10.43 -18.94
C PRO A 49 -14.11 -10.79 -19.21
N GLY A 50 -13.31 -9.85 -19.71
CA GLY A 50 -11.88 -10.06 -19.96
C GLY A 50 -11.00 -9.59 -18.81
N ARG A 51 -11.57 -9.12 -17.71
CA ARG A 51 -10.83 -8.53 -16.59
C ARG A 51 -11.54 -8.83 -15.26
N PRO A 52 -11.37 -10.05 -14.75
CA PRO A 52 -11.98 -10.44 -13.47
C PRO A 52 -11.33 -9.68 -12.31
N PRO A 53 -12.00 -9.58 -11.14
CA PRO A 53 -11.40 -8.99 -9.96
C PRO A 53 -10.13 -9.75 -9.56
N ARG A 54 -9.02 -9.03 -9.37
CA ARG A 54 -7.73 -9.61 -8.96
C ARG A 54 -7.58 -9.70 -7.46
N TYR A 55 -8.37 -8.93 -6.71
CA TYR A 55 -8.29 -8.85 -5.26
C TYR A 55 -9.63 -9.15 -4.64
N GLU A 56 -9.62 -9.88 -3.53
CA GLU A 56 -10.80 -10.09 -2.72
C GLU A 56 -11.21 -8.80 -2.01
N ALA A 57 -12.51 -8.64 -1.76
CA ALA A 57 -13.01 -7.54 -0.96
C ALA A 57 -12.40 -7.61 0.45
N THR A 58 -11.98 -6.47 0.98
CA THR A 58 -11.40 -6.38 2.31
C THR A 58 -11.87 -5.10 2.98
N TYR A 59 -11.59 -4.95 4.28
CA TYR A 59 -11.79 -3.71 5.01
C TYR A 59 -10.45 -3.02 5.24
N TYR A 60 -10.49 -1.70 5.41
CA TYR A 60 -9.28 -0.89 5.57
C TYR A 60 -8.39 -1.41 6.71
N THR A 61 -8.97 -1.72 7.86
CA THR A 61 -8.23 -2.21 9.02
C THR A 61 -7.49 -3.51 8.71
N ASP A 62 -8.16 -4.48 8.12
CA ASP A 62 -7.56 -5.77 7.77
C ASP A 62 -6.46 -5.61 6.72
N TYR A 63 -6.69 -4.76 5.73
CA TYR A 63 -5.68 -4.44 4.72
C TYR A 63 -4.44 -3.81 5.35
N MET A 64 -4.60 -2.85 6.24
CA MET A 64 -3.48 -2.15 6.87
C MET A 64 -2.67 -3.06 7.79
N ILE A 65 -3.32 -3.95 8.52
CA ILE A 65 -2.62 -4.94 9.35
C ILE A 65 -1.70 -5.82 8.50
N ARG A 66 -2.21 -6.34 7.39
CA ARG A 66 -1.42 -7.18 6.48
C ARG A 66 -0.32 -6.38 5.77
N TYR A 67 -0.61 -5.17 5.36
CA TYR A 67 0.36 -4.29 4.71
C TYR A 67 1.53 -3.96 5.65
N GLN A 68 1.23 -3.57 6.90
CA GLN A 68 2.24 -3.24 7.89
C GLN A 68 3.12 -4.45 8.24
N ALA A 69 2.53 -5.63 8.39
CA ALA A 69 3.28 -6.85 8.66
C ALA A 69 4.27 -7.15 7.54
N GLY A 70 3.86 -7.04 6.28
CA GLY A 70 4.75 -7.23 5.13
C GLY A 70 5.86 -6.20 5.06
N THR A 71 5.53 -4.93 5.32
CA THR A 71 6.51 -3.83 5.28
C THR A 71 7.57 -3.98 6.37
N TYR A 72 7.16 -4.30 7.58
CA TYR A 72 8.11 -4.51 8.68
C TYR A 72 9.05 -5.68 8.44
N ASN A 73 8.54 -6.77 7.88
CA ASN A 73 9.36 -7.92 7.56
C ASN A 73 10.46 -7.58 6.53
N VAL A 74 10.14 -6.76 5.54
CA VAL A 74 11.12 -6.30 4.55
C VAL A 74 12.23 -5.49 5.21
N PHE A 75 11.89 -4.60 6.13
CA PHE A 75 12.89 -3.81 6.85
C PHE A 75 13.77 -4.66 7.77
N GLU A 76 13.22 -5.66 8.42
CA GLU A 76 13.98 -6.58 9.25
C GLU A 76 14.98 -7.38 8.41
N ASP A 77 14.58 -7.83 7.23
CA ASP A 77 15.45 -8.58 6.33
C ASP A 77 16.58 -7.70 5.77
N GLU A 78 16.28 -6.48 5.37
CA GLU A 78 17.29 -5.51 4.93
C GLU A 78 18.29 -5.19 6.05
N ALA A 79 17.81 -5.04 7.28
CA ALA A 79 18.68 -4.79 8.42
C ALA A 79 19.60 -5.97 8.72
N LYS A 80 19.11 -7.20 8.57
CA LYS A 80 19.92 -8.41 8.72
C LYS A 80 20.99 -8.51 7.65
N ASP A 81 20.64 -8.24 6.40
CA ASP A 81 21.59 -8.25 5.27
C ASP A 81 22.66 -7.19 5.44
N ALA A 82 22.32 -6.02 5.95
CA ALA A 82 23.26 -4.94 6.23
C ALA A 82 24.20 -5.24 7.43
N ALA A 83 23.78 -6.12 8.35
CA ALA A 83 24.58 -6.50 9.52
C ALA A 83 25.58 -7.62 9.23
N GLU A 84 25.42 -8.31 8.12
CA GLU A 84 26.33 -9.35 7.64
C GLU A 84 27.41 -8.79 6.71
#